data_97f371176c436a6aa57e6eef28b4d89c
#
_entry.id   97f371176c436a6aa57e6eef28b4d89c
#
_cell.length_a   1.000
_cell.length_b   1.000
_cell.length_c   1.000
_cell.angle_alpha   90.00
_cell.angle_beta   90.00
_cell.angle_gamma   90.00
#
_symmetry.space_group_name_H-M   'P 1'
#
loop_
_entity.id
_entity.type
_entity.pdbx_description
1 polymer ?
#
loop_
_entity_poly.entity_id
_entity_poly.type
_entity_poly.pdbx_seq_one_letter_code
_entity_poly.pdbx_strand_id
1 'polypeptide(L)'
;METQITVKVKLKFQSSETAPNFTKTMELYRQACNFVSDYVFNHDFEFKQSHLNKALYADIREKFKLKSQMAQSVIRNVVARYKTVRTQMARKPCRYQDTNTGEWYSESRDLTWLRKPINFNRPQVDLQRGRDWSYRKDGILTINTIHGRAKVVPICHGFNQYFDGTWKFGMAKLLKSGNKWYLHISATKEALDFDKQQVKHVVGIDRGLRFLATTFDEKDKTAFFDGKAVMRKRAKYQKLRAELQSKGTKSAKRRLKKLSGRENRWMTDVNHQLSKTLVDKYGANTLFVLENLDGVSFERTDLPKTLRNQNKSWAFYQLEQFLTYKAHLNNSEVVEVSAQYTSQRCPKCGVIKKDNRNHALHEYHCENCGYTSNDDRIGAMNIQELGKMYISGTERPKFEKLTTNA
;
A
#
# COMPACT_ATOMS: atom_id res chain seq x y z
N MET A 1 5.29 8.46 -18.77
CA MET A 1 5.09 7.68 -17.51
C MET A 1 3.70 7.06 -17.50
N GLU A 2 3.53 5.85 -16.95
CA GLU A 2 2.20 5.21 -16.81
C GLU A 2 1.75 5.22 -15.35
N THR A 3 0.54 5.74 -15.13
CA THR A 3 -0.09 5.68 -13.80
C THR A 3 -1.07 4.51 -13.74
N GLN A 4 -0.86 3.60 -12.80
CA GLN A 4 -1.72 2.43 -12.60
C GLN A 4 -2.46 2.52 -11.26
N ILE A 5 -3.77 2.30 -11.32
CA ILE A 5 -4.65 2.26 -10.15
C ILE A 5 -5.52 1.01 -10.14
N THR A 6 -6.13 0.70 -9.00
CA THR A 6 -7.15 -0.34 -8.89
C THR A 6 -8.51 0.29 -8.65
N VAL A 7 -9.38 0.21 -9.65
CA VAL A 7 -10.78 0.67 -9.55
C VAL A 7 -11.64 -0.44 -8.95
N LYS A 8 -12.27 -0.18 -7.81
CA LYS A 8 -13.08 -1.16 -7.05
C LYS A 8 -14.56 -0.96 -7.34
N VAL A 9 -15.09 -1.71 -8.29
CA VAL A 9 -16.46 -1.56 -8.77
C VAL A 9 -17.37 -2.55 -8.07
N LYS A 10 -18.48 -2.08 -7.51
CA LYS A 10 -19.54 -2.95 -6.99
C LYS A 10 -20.40 -3.43 -8.14
N LEU A 11 -20.80 -4.71 -8.12
CA LEU A 11 -21.59 -5.34 -9.16
C LEU A 11 -23.07 -5.45 -8.74
N LYS A 12 -23.98 -5.11 -9.67
CA LYS A 12 -25.42 -5.39 -9.59
C LYS A 12 -25.74 -6.50 -10.58
N PHE A 13 -26.43 -7.53 -10.13
CA PHE A 13 -26.84 -8.66 -10.96
C PHE A 13 -28.17 -8.39 -11.66
N GLN A 14 -28.29 -8.90 -12.85
CA GLN A 14 -29.51 -8.89 -13.65
C GLN A 14 -30.28 -10.23 -13.54
N SER A 15 -29.59 -11.32 -13.14
CA SER A 15 -30.15 -12.65 -12.97
C SER A 15 -29.83 -13.20 -11.58
N SER A 16 -30.75 -13.96 -11.00
CA SER A 16 -30.58 -14.65 -9.71
C SER A 16 -29.48 -15.74 -9.76
N GLU A 17 -29.22 -16.32 -10.91
CA GLU A 17 -28.22 -17.37 -11.12
C GLU A 17 -26.78 -16.86 -11.10
N THR A 18 -26.57 -15.55 -11.32
CA THR A 18 -25.23 -14.97 -11.41
C THR A 18 -24.43 -15.13 -10.11
N ALA A 19 -25.07 -14.93 -8.96
CA ALA A 19 -24.40 -15.04 -7.66
C ALA A 19 -23.97 -16.49 -7.32
N PRO A 20 -24.82 -17.53 -7.51
CA PRO A 20 -24.41 -18.93 -7.39
C PRO A 20 -23.27 -19.28 -8.34
N ASN A 21 -23.35 -18.90 -9.62
CA ASN A 21 -22.31 -19.17 -10.62
C ASN A 21 -20.97 -18.54 -10.28
N PHE A 22 -20.97 -17.30 -9.81
CA PHE A 22 -19.73 -16.64 -9.32
C PHE A 22 -19.17 -17.36 -8.09
N THR A 23 -20.04 -17.74 -7.14
CA THR A 23 -19.60 -18.45 -5.92
C THR A 23 -18.93 -19.77 -6.28
N LYS A 24 -19.55 -20.56 -7.17
CA LYS A 24 -19.02 -21.86 -7.60
C LYS A 24 -17.72 -21.70 -8.39
N THR A 25 -17.65 -20.73 -9.30
CA THR A 25 -16.44 -20.42 -10.06
C THR A 25 -15.27 -20.03 -9.16
N MET A 26 -15.52 -19.16 -8.18
CA MET A 26 -14.48 -18.74 -7.23
C MET A 26 -14.01 -19.88 -6.33
N GLU A 27 -14.91 -20.76 -5.93
CA GLU A 27 -14.56 -21.91 -5.09
C GLU A 27 -13.72 -22.93 -5.86
N LEU A 28 -14.11 -23.27 -7.09
CA LEU A 28 -13.32 -24.17 -7.95
C LEU A 28 -11.96 -23.57 -8.31
N TYR A 29 -11.90 -22.25 -8.55
CA TYR A 29 -10.62 -21.55 -8.78
C TYR A 29 -9.72 -21.64 -7.55
N ARG A 30 -10.27 -21.44 -6.34
CA ARG A 30 -9.54 -21.58 -5.07
C ARG A 30 -9.01 -23.01 -4.88
N GLN A 31 -9.84 -24.01 -5.15
CA GLN A 31 -9.44 -25.44 -5.08
C GLN A 31 -8.33 -25.74 -6.08
N ALA A 32 -8.42 -25.22 -7.30
CA ALA A 32 -7.36 -25.36 -8.30
C ALA A 32 -6.05 -24.69 -7.84
N CYS A 33 -6.10 -23.52 -7.19
CA CYS A 33 -4.90 -22.91 -6.61
C CYS A 33 -4.27 -23.79 -5.53
N ASN A 34 -5.06 -24.42 -4.67
CA ASN A 34 -4.53 -25.35 -3.66
C ASN A 34 -3.95 -26.59 -4.30
N PHE A 35 -4.61 -27.17 -5.30
CA PHE A 35 -4.09 -28.31 -6.06
C PHE A 35 -2.71 -28.03 -6.68
N VAL A 36 -2.54 -26.87 -7.32
CA VAL A 36 -1.22 -26.46 -7.85
C VAL A 36 -0.21 -26.19 -6.72
N SER A 37 -0.67 -25.63 -5.61
CA SER A 37 0.21 -25.37 -4.45
C SER A 37 0.71 -26.66 -3.80
N ASP A 38 -0.15 -27.68 -3.70
CA ASP A 38 0.21 -29.02 -3.21
C ASP A 38 1.26 -29.66 -4.12
N TYR A 39 1.07 -29.53 -5.43
CA TYR A 39 2.05 -30.02 -6.40
C TYR A 39 3.42 -29.34 -6.21
N VAL A 40 3.48 -28.00 -6.14
CA VAL A 40 4.72 -27.24 -5.95
C VAL A 40 5.43 -27.65 -4.65
N PHE A 41 4.67 -27.83 -3.57
CA PHE A 41 5.23 -28.26 -2.28
C PHE A 41 5.86 -29.65 -2.33
N ASN A 42 5.23 -30.59 -3.03
CA ASN A 42 5.67 -32.00 -3.14
C ASN A 42 6.71 -32.23 -4.26
N HIS A 43 7.07 -31.19 -5.03
CA HIS A 43 8.06 -31.26 -6.11
C HIS A 43 9.15 -30.20 -5.91
N ASP A 44 9.80 -30.24 -4.75
CA ASP A 44 10.98 -29.43 -4.37
C ASP A 44 10.82 -27.94 -4.61
N PHE A 45 9.60 -27.42 -4.41
CA PHE A 45 9.25 -26.03 -4.66
C PHE A 45 9.58 -25.54 -6.08
N GLU A 46 9.52 -26.42 -7.07
CA GLU A 46 9.62 -26.02 -8.48
C GLU A 46 8.33 -25.28 -8.89
N PHE A 47 8.44 -23.96 -9.06
CA PHE A 47 7.31 -23.10 -9.44
C PHE A 47 7.58 -22.27 -10.70
N LYS A 48 8.42 -22.79 -11.62
CA LYS A 48 8.58 -22.17 -12.94
C LYS A 48 7.28 -22.33 -13.74
N GLN A 49 6.73 -21.19 -14.19
CA GLN A 49 5.40 -21.16 -14.81
C GLN A 49 5.27 -22.07 -16.01
N SER A 50 6.30 -22.19 -16.85
CA SER A 50 6.31 -23.08 -18.02
C SER A 50 6.20 -24.55 -17.64
N HIS A 51 6.92 -25.00 -16.60
CA HIS A 51 6.87 -26.38 -16.12
C HIS A 51 5.48 -26.71 -15.54
N LEU A 52 4.95 -25.84 -14.68
CA LEU A 52 3.61 -26.04 -14.12
C LEU A 52 2.51 -26.04 -15.20
N ASN A 53 2.63 -25.20 -16.23
CA ASN A 53 1.71 -25.24 -17.36
C ASN A 53 1.75 -26.58 -18.08
N LYS A 54 2.95 -27.10 -18.38
CA LYS A 54 3.11 -28.40 -19.04
C LYS A 54 2.56 -29.55 -18.20
N ALA A 55 2.81 -29.52 -16.88
CA ALA A 55 2.42 -30.61 -15.99
C ALA A 55 0.93 -30.59 -15.61
N LEU A 56 0.34 -29.41 -15.35
CA LEU A 56 -0.94 -29.32 -14.63
C LEU A 56 -2.08 -28.68 -15.42
N TYR A 57 -1.81 -28.05 -16.57
CA TYR A 57 -2.84 -27.31 -17.29
C TYR A 57 -4.04 -28.15 -17.69
N ALA A 58 -3.80 -29.36 -18.22
CA ALA A 58 -4.85 -30.29 -18.60
C ALA A 58 -5.68 -30.74 -17.40
N ASP A 59 -5.02 -31.13 -16.31
CA ASP A 59 -5.67 -31.57 -15.07
C ASP A 59 -6.53 -30.48 -14.45
N ILE A 60 -6.03 -29.21 -14.43
CA ILE A 60 -6.80 -28.08 -13.91
C ILE A 60 -8.08 -27.89 -14.72
N ARG A 61 -8.00 -28.01 -16.04
CA ARG A 61 -9.16 -27.87 -16.91
C ARG A 61 -10.17 -28.99 -16.73
N GLU A 62 -9.70 -30.19 -16.61
CA GLU A 62 -10.54 -31.40 -16.46
C GLU A 62 -11.20 -31.47 -15.09
N LYS A 63 -10.41 -31.38 -14.01
CA LYS A 63 -10.89 -31.54 -12.63
C LYS A 63 -11.78 -30.40 -12.16
N PHE A 64 -11.41 -29.13 -12.50
CA PHE A 64 -12.10 -27.94 -11.98
C PHE A 64 -13.00 -27.27 -13.02
N LYS A 65 -13.09 -27.81 -14.26
CA LYS A 65 -13.91 -27.25 -15.34
C LYS A 65 -13.65 -25.77 -15.62
N LEU A 66 -12.44 -25.28 -15.31
CA LEU A 66 -12.06 -23.91 -15.55
C LEU A 66 -11.80 -23.66 -17.04
N LYS A 67 -12.15 -22.47 -17.54
CA LYS A 67 -11.80 -22.05 -18.90
C LYS A 67 -10.29 -21.88 -19.06
N SER A 68 -9.77 -21.99 -20.27
CA SER A 68 -8.34 -22.01 -20.56
C SER A 68 -7.56 -20.87 -19.91
N GLN A 69 -8.06 -19.66 -20.04
CA GLN A 69 -7.38 -18.47 -19.46
C GLN A 69 -7.42 -18.47 -17.93
N MET A 70 -8.53 -18.96 -17.33
CA MET A 70 -8.62 -19.10 -15.86
C MET A 70 -7.64 -20.16 -15.35
N ALA A 71 -7.48 -21.29 -16.04
CA ALA A 71 -6.50 -22.31 -15.67
C ALA A 71 -5.06 -21.77 -15.69
N GLN A 72 -4.71 -21.00 -16.72
CA GLN A 72 -3.42 -20.32 -16.77
C GLN A 72 -3.27 -19.27 -15.64
N SER A 73 -4.35 -18.55 -15.28
CA SER A 73 -4.29 -17.57 -14.21
C SER A 73 -4.17 -18.21 -12.82
N VAL A 74 -4.68 -19.42 -12.60
CA VAL A 74 -4.43 -20.24 -11.40
C VAL A 74 -2.94 -20.45 -11.21
N ILE A 75 -2.24 -20.93 -12.23
CA ILE A 75 -0.79 -21.18 -12.18
C ILE A 75 -0.03 -19.89 -11.89
N ARG A 76 -0.33 -18.79 -12.61
CA ARG A 76 0.31 -17.48 -12.35
C ARG A 76 0.09 -16.99 -10.93
N ASN A 77 -1.10 -17.17 -10.37
CA ASN A 77 -1.43 -16.76 -9.01
C ASN A 77 -0.62 -17.54 -7.98
N VAL A 78 -0.49 -18.85 -8.15
CA VAL A 78 0.32 -19.70 -7.27
C VAL A 78 1.80 -19.33 -7.37
N VAL A 79 2.36 -19.19 -8.58
CA VAL A 79 3.74 -18.75 -8.82
C VAL A 79 4.02 -17.41 -8.13
N ALA A 80 3.14 -16.44 -8.33
CA ALA A 80 3.28 -15.11 -7.69
C ALA A 80 3.27 -15.20 -6.15
N ARG A 81 2.43 -16.10 -5.60
CA ARG A 81 2.35 -16.30 -4.16
C ARG A 81 3.62 -16.96 -3.59
N TYR A 82 4.15 -17.99 -4.25
CA TYR A 82 5.42 -18.62 -3.84
C TYR A 82 6.60 -17.64 -3.93
N LYS A 83 6.69 -16.82 -4.98
CA LYS A 83 7.69 -15.74 -5.09
C LYS A 83 7.59 -14.77 -3.91
N THR A 84 6.38 -14.33 -3.57
CA THR A 84 6.14 -13.43 -2.44
C THR A 84 6.58 -14.05 -1.11
N VAL A 85 6.20 -15.31 -0.86
CA VAL A 85 6.57 -16.01 0.38
C VAL A 85 8.08 -16.20 0.47
N ARG A 86 8.75 -16.60 -0.62
CA ARG A 86 10.22 -16.71 -0.68
C ARG A 86 10.91 -15.41 -0.28
N THR A 87 10.48 -14.28 -0.87
CA THR A 87 11.04 -12.96 -0.53
C THR A 87 10.77 -12.57 0.93
N GLN A 88 9.58 -12.85 1.44
CA GLN A 88 9.23 -12.58 2.84
C GLN A 88 10.05 -13.41 3.83
N MET A 89 10.35 -14.65 3.50
CA MET A 89 11.17 -15.53 4.34
C MET A 89 12.64 -15.08 4.35
N ALA A 90 13.20 -14.75 3.18
CA ALA A 90 14.57 -14.25 3.07
C ALA A 90 14.78 -12.93 3.84
N ARG A 91 13.77 -12.04 3.88
CA ARG A 91 13.83 -10.79 4.66
C ARG A 91 13.74 -10.98 6.18
N LYS A 92 13.39 -12.18 6.66
CA LYS A 92 13.26 -12.48 8.10
C LYS A 92 14.08 -13.71 8.45
N PRO A 93 15.41 -13.57 8.54
CA PRO A 93 16.27 -14.68 8.92
C PRO A 93 15.91 -15.23 10.30
N CYS A 94 16.20 -16.50 10.51
CA CYS A 94 16.13 -17.12 11.83
C CYS A 94 17.37 -16.69 12.62
N ARG A 95 17.17 -16.08 13.78
CA ARG A 95 18.25 -15.73 14.70
C ARG A 95 18.16 -16.67 15.89
N TYR A 96 19.26 -17.30 16.23
CA TYR A 96 19.37 -18.17 17.42
C TYR A 96 20.72 -17.95 18.09
N GLN A 97 20.75 -18.20 19.36
CA GLN A 97 21.98 -18.15 20.16
C GLN A 97 22.46 -19.58 20.37
N ASP A 98 23.73 -19.83 20.06
CA ASP A 98 24.35 -21.11 20.38
C ASP A 98 24.47 -21.22 21.90
N THR A 99 23.92 -22.29 22.46
CA THR A 99 23.88 -22.52 23.92
C THR A 99 25.25 -22.83 24.49
N ASN A 100 26.22 -23.27 23.68
CA ASN A 100 27.57 -23.63 24.12
C ASN A 100 28.52 -22.44 24.06
N THR A 101 28.44 -21.62 23.00
CA THR A 101 29.34 -20.48 22.78
C THR A 101 28.76 -19.16 23.22
N GLY A 102 27.43 -19.05 23.38
CA GLY A 102 26.73 -17.81 23.64
C GLY A 102 26.66 -16.85 22.46
N GLU A 103 27.20 -17.21 21.30
CA GLU A 103 27.21 -16.39 20.09
C GLU A 103 25.86 -16.40 19.37
N TRP A 104 25.55 -15.27 18.70
CA TRP A 104 24.33 -15.12 17.92
C TRP A 104 24.58 -15.45 16.44
N TYR A 105 23.82 -16.39 15.93
CA TYR A 105 23.81 -16.78 14.52
C TYR A 105 22.56 -16.28 13.81
N SER A 106 22.70 -16.08 12.50
CA SER A 106 21.59 -15.65 11.63
C SER A 106 21.57 -16.52 10.37
N GLU A 107 20.53 -17.32 10.22
CA GLU A 107 20.35 -18.22 9.09
C GLU A 107 19.26 -17.69 8.17
N SER A 108 19.53 -17.61 6.85
CA SER A 108 18.55 -17.21 5.85
C SER A 108 17.49 -18.29 5.69
N ARG A 109 16.21 -17.88 5.66
CA ARG A 109 15.10 -18.81 5.47
C ARG A 109 14.67 -18.79 4.01
N ASP A 110 14.47 -19.98 3.46
CA ASP A 110 13.91 -20.21 2.14
C ASP A 110 12.63 -21.05 2.20
N LEU A 111 12.13 -21.51 1.05
CA LEU A 111 10.87 -22.26 0.98
C LEU A 111 10.93 -23.64 1.64
N THR A 112 12.13 -24.23 1.84
CA THR A 112 12.29 -25.53 2.50
C THR A 112 11.87 -25.50 3.99
N TRP A 113 11.78 -24.31 4.57
CA TRP A 113 11.27 -24.10 5.94
C TRP A 113 9.74 -24.22 6.04
N LEU A 114 9.02 -24.31 4.90
CA LEU A 114 7.58 -24.53 4.90
C LEU A 114 7.27 -25.97 5.31
N ARG A 115 6.49 -26.16 6.35
CA ARG A 115 6.04 -27.49 6.84
C ARG A 115 4.78 -27.99 6.14
N LYS A 116 4.14 -27.16 5.32
CA LYS A 116 2.91 -27.45 4.59
C LYS A 116 2.78 -26.53 3.37
N PRO A 117 2.01 -26.94 2.34
CA PRO A 117 1.75 -26.11 1.16
C PRO A 117 1.10 -24.78 1.52
N ILE A 118 1.30 -23.79 0.65
CA ILE A 118 0.65 -22.50 0.80
C ILE A 118 -0.84 -22.63 0.53
N ASN A 119 -1.67 -22.35 1.54
CA ASN A 119 -3.13 -22.52 1.44
C ASN A 119 -3.82 -21.23 0.98
N PHE A 120 -4.63 -21.34 -0.06
CA PHE A 120 -5.50 -20.30 -0.59
C PHE A 120 -6.87 -20.37 0.10
N ASN A 121 -7.06 -19.62 1.17
CA ASN A 121 -8.27 -19.67 2.01
C ASN A 121 -9.43 -18.82 1.48
N ARG A 122 -9.14 -17.74 0.74
CA ARG A 122 -10.16 -16.78 0.28
C ARG A 122 -10.53 -17.07 -1.17
N PRO A 123 -11.79 -17.39 -1.45
CA PRO A 123 -12.25 -17.51 -2.83
C PRO A 123 -12.14 -16.17 -3.57
N GLN A 124 -11.46 -16.18 -4.70
CA GLN A 124 -11.33 -15.06 -5.64
C GLN A 124 -10.97 -15.61 -7.02
N VAL A 125 -11.17 -14.84 -8.07
CA VAL A 125 -10.76 -15.21 -9.44
C VAL A 125 -10.02 -14.06 -10.08
N ASP A 126 -8.86 -14.36 -10.65
CA ASP A 126 -8.12 -13.42 -11.50
C ASP A 126 -8.57 -13.58 -12.94
N LEU A 127 -8.97 -12.48 -13.56
CA LEU A 127 -9.64 -12.43 -14.86
C LEU A 127 -8.84 -11.59 -15.85
N GLN A 128 -8.56 -12.12 -17.02
CA GLN A 128 -7.86 -11.41 -18.10
C GLN A 128 -8.86 -10.62 -18.94
N ARG A 129 -8.59 -9.33 -19.20
CA ARG A 129 -9.41 -8.51 -20.10
C ARG A 129 -9.47 -9.09 -21.51
N GLY A 130 -10.61 -8.98 -22.14
CA GLY A 130 -10.89 -9.45 -23.49
C GLY A 130 -11.16 -10.97 -23.55
N ARG A 131 -10.50 -11.77 -22.67
CA ARG A 131 -10.68 -13.22 -22.61
C ARG A 131 -11.69 -13.64 -21.55
N ASP A 132 -11.51 -13.22 -20.30
CA ASP A 132 -12.36 -13.59 -19.17
C ASP A 132 -13.39 -12.54 -18.81
N TRP A 133 -13.09 -11.28 -19.05
CA TRP A 133 -14.02 -10.19 -18.79
C TRP A 133 -13.89 -9.08 -19.84
N SER A 134 -14.98 -8.35 -20.05
CA SER A 134 -15.00 -7.16 -20.90
C SER A 134 -16.01 -6.14 -20.42
N TYR A 135 -15.75 -4.88 -20.69
CA TYR A 135 -16.69 -3.78 -20.53
C TYR A 135 -17.19 -3.37 -21.90
N ARG A 136 -18.52 -3.38 -22.07
CA ARG A 136 -19.20 -3.12 -23.34
C ARG A 136 -19.58 -1.64 -23.47
N LYS A 137 -19.82 -1.19 -24.70
CA LYS A 137 -20.27 0.17 -25.00
C LYS A 137 -21.63 0.51 -24.33
N ASP A 138 -22.47 -0.48 -24.09
CA ASP A 138 -23.76 -0.35 -23.37
C ASP A 138 -23.60 -0.24 -21.85
N GLY A 139 -22.38 -0.10 -21.33
CA GLY A 139 -22.13 0.01 -19.89
C GLY A 139 -22.18 -1.30 -19.11
N ILE A 140 -22.34 -2.44 -19.79
CA ILE A 140 -22.45 -3.76 -19.17
C ILE A 140 -21.07 -4.41 -19.06
N LEU A 141 -20.76 -5.01 -17.92
CA LEU A 141 -19.64 -5.93 -17.74
C LEU A 141 -20.07 -7.34 -18.08
N THR A 142 -19.22 -8.04 -18.85
CA THR A 142 -19.37 -9.49 -19.07
C THR A 142 -18.21 -10.21 -18.41
N ILE A 143 -18.51 -11.25 -17.63
CA ILE A 143 -17.52 -11.99 -16.83
C ILE A 143 -17.72 -13.48 -17.07
N ASN A 144 -16.65 -14.18 -17.42
CA ASN A 144 -16.64 -15.62 -17.59
C ASN A 144 -16.89 -16.33 -16.24
N THR A 145 -17.69 -17.38 -16.32
CA THR A 145 -17.89 -18.36 -15.24
C THR A 145 -17.69 -19.77 -15.80
N ILE A 146 -17.73 -20.76 -14.95
CA ILE A 146 -17.71 -22.17 -15.38
C ILE A 146 -18.94 -22.54 -16.27
N HIS A 147 -20.06 -21.82 -16.11
CA HIS A 147 -21.31 -22.05 -16.87
C HIS A 147 -21.51 -21.06 -18.04
N GLY A 148 -20.49 -20.32 -18.44
CA GLY A 148 -20.58 -19.34 -19.53
C GLY A 148 -20.33 -17.91 -19.09
N ARG A 149 -20.67 -16.93 -19.91
CA ARG A 149 -20.51 -15.49 -19.62
C ARG A 149 -21.73 -14.94 -18.89
N ALA A 150 -21.51 -14.39 -17.71
CA ALA A 150 -22.52 -13.64 -16.98
C ALA A 150 -22.45 -12.16 -17.35
N LYS A 151 -23.64 -11.53 -17.49
CA LYS A 151 -23.80 -10.07 -17.67
C LYS A 151 -24.08 -9.42 -16.31
N VAL A 152 -23.36 -8.36 -15.98
CA VAL A 152 -23.53 -7.64 -14.73
C VAL A 152 -23.40 -6.13 -14.94
N VAL A 153 -24.10 -5.35 -14.14
CA VAL A 153 -24.05 -3.89 -14.21
C VAL A 153 -23.07 -3.36 -13.15
N PRO A 154 -22.03 -2.61 -13.56
CA PRO A 154 -21.15 -1.93 -12.64
C PRO A 154 -21.87 -0.76 -11.98
N ILE A 155 -21.73 -0.62 -10.67
CA ILE A 155 -22.16 0.57 -9.96
C ILE A 155 -21.01 1.55 -9.95
N CYS A 156 -21.03 2.50 -10.89
CA CYS A 156 -19.93 3.44 -11.14
C CYS A 156 -20.09 4.76 -10.36
N HIS A 157 -21.05 4.89 -9.44
CA HIS A 157 -21.20 6.12 -8.67
C HIS A 157 -19.90 6.52 -7.96
N GLY A 158 -19.37 7.70 -8.31
CA GLY A 158 -18.06 8.19 -7.86
C GLY A 158 -16.87 7.62 -8.63
N PHE A 159 -17.09 6.80 -9.70
CA PHE A 159 -16.02 6.19 -10.50
C PHE A 159 -16.19 6.44 -12.02
N ASN A 160 -17.13 7.31 -12.41
CA ASN A 160 -17.45 7.55 -13.83
C ASN A 160 -16.23 7.97 -14.65
N GLN A 161 -15.33 8.76 -14.06
CA GLN A 161 -14.09 9.22 -14.70
C GLN A 161 -13.12 8.09 -15.10
N TYR A 162 -13.31 6.88 -14.59
CA TYR A 162 -12.49 5.73 -14.98
C TYR A 162 -13.11 4.93 -16.13
N PHE A 163 -14.39 5.20 -16.46
CA PHE A 163 -15.15 4.52 -17.49
C PHE A 163 -15.43 5.40 -18.72
N ASP A 164 -14.81 6.57 -18.80
CA ASP A 164 -14.93 7.54 -19.90
C ASP A 164 -14.14 7.19 -21.16
N GLY A 165 -13.39 6.09 -21.13
CA GLY A 165 -12.55 5.63 -22.24
C GLY A 165 -11.11 6.15 -22.20
N THR A 166 -10.76 7.06 -21.29
CA THR A 166 -9.38 7.59 -21.15
C THR A 166 -8.44 6.62 -20.42
N TRP A 167 -8.98 5.61 -19.74
CA TRP A 167 -8.25 4.60 -19.01
C TRP A 167 -8.18 3.27 -19.76
N LYS A 168 -7.00 2.69 -19.84
CA LYS A 168 -6.80 1.33 -20.36
C LYS A 168 -7.04 0.32 -19.23
N PHE A 169 -8.09 -0.50 -19.34
CA PHE A 169 -8.36 -1.56 -18.38
C PHE A 169 -7.48 -2.79 -18.66
N GLY A 170 -6.94 -3.38 -17.61
CA GLY A 170 -6.13 -4.59 -17.66
C GLY A 170 -6.80 -5.80 -16.98
N MET A 171 -6.05 -6.51 -16.16
CA MET A 171 -6.57 -7.63 -15.37
C MET A 171 -7.59 -7.15 -14.35
N ALA A 172 -8.53 -8.04 -14.01
CA ALA A 172 -9.49 -7.78 -12.94
C ALA A 172 -9.54 -8.96 -11.96
N LYS A 173 -9.95 -8.66 -10.72
CA LYS A 173 -10.15 -9.67 -9.68
C LYS A 173 -11.58 -9.63 -9.19
N LEU A 174 -12.28 -10.77 -9.31
CA LEU A 174 -13.63 -10.95 -8.78
C LEU A 174 -13.57 -11.33 -7.30
N LEU A 175 -14.29 -10.59 -6.47
CA LEU A 175 -14.28 -10.72 -5.01
C LEU A 175 -15.68 -10.63 -4.43
N LYS A 176 -15.89 -11.34 -3.30
CA LYS A 176 -17.10 -11.22 -2.48
C LYS A 176 -16.76 -10.67 -1.10
N SER A 177 -17.45 -9.64 -0.65
CA SER A 177 -17.32 -9.08 0.69
C SER A 177 -18.69 -8.96 1.36
N GLY A 178 -18.96 -9.81 2.34
CA GLY A 178 -20.30 -10.03 2.88
C GLY A 178 -21.24 -10.49 1.77
N ASN A 179 -22.37 -9.77 1.61
CA ASN A 179 -23.35 -10.05 0.54
C ASN A 179 -23.13 -9.21 -0.73
N LYS A 180 -21.99 -8.51 -0.84
CA LYS A 180 -21.70 -7.62 -1.96
C LYS A 180 -20.59 -8.20 -2.83
N TRP A 181 -20.74 -8.02 -4.14
CA TRP A 181 -19.79 -8.46 -5.14
C TRP A 181 -19.03 -7.28 -5.71
N TYR A 182 -17.76 -7.47 -5.95
CA TYR A 182 -16.86 -6.44 -6.45
C TYR A 182 -15.97 -7.00 -7.56
N LEU A 183 -15.73 -6.17 -8.56
CA LEU A 183 -14.67 -6.37 -9.53
C LEU A 183 -13.60 -5.30 -9.27
N HIS A 184 -12.41 -5.73 -8.91
CA HIS A 184 -11.25 -4.86 -8.79
C HIS A 184 -10.51 -4.87 -10.11
N ILE A 185 -10.58 -3.76 -10.85
CA ILE A 185 -10.06 -3.60 -12.20
C ILE A 185 -8.74 -2.84 -12.11
N SER A 186 -7.66 -3.39 -12.68
CA SER A 186 -6.45 -2.62 -12.94
C SER A 186 -6.72 -1.66 -14.08
N ALA A 187 -6.53 -0.37 -13.85
CA ALA A 187 -6.71 0.69 -14.82
C ALA A 187 -5.40 1.47 -14.94
N THR A 188 -4.94 1.67 -16.18
CA THR A 188 -3.71 2.38 -16.50
C THR A 188 -4.05 3.60 -17.35
N LYS A 189 -3.42 4.71 -17.06
CA LYS A 189 -3.49 5.94 -17.86
C LYS A 189 -2.10 6.45 -18.12
N GLU A 190 -1.83 6.86 -19.36
CA GLU A 190 -0.62 7.57 -19.71
C GLU A 190 -0.66 8.96 -19.06
N ALA A 191 0.37 9.29 -18.31
CA ALA A 191 0.63 10.62 -17.78
C ALA A 191 1.84 11.18 -18.52
N LEU A 192 1.93 12.49 -18.61
CA LEU A 192 3.11 13.15 -19.16
C LEU A 192 4.33 12.81 -18.27
N ASP A 193 5.49 12.70 -18.89
CA ASP A 193 6.73 12.55 -18.15
C ASP A 193 7.01 13.83 -17.37
N PHE A 194 7.40 13.68 -16.11
CA PHE A 194 7.71 14.80 -15.26
C PHE A 194 9.05 15.41 -15.70
N ASP A 195 9.02 16.70 -16.03
CA ASP A 195 10.20 17.44 -16.44
C ASP A 195 10.73 18.28 -15.25
N LYS A 196 11.93 17.93 -14.79
CA LYS A 196 12.60 18.65 -13.70
C LYS A 196 12.85 20.12 -13.98
N GLN A 197 12.98 20.50 -15.28
CA GLN A 197 13.23 21.88 -15.67
C GLN A 197 11.95 22.75 -15.60
N GLN A 198 10.78 22.12 -15.64
CA GLN A 198 9.49 22.79 -15.56
C GLN A 198 8.89 22.83 -14.16
N VAL A 199 9.63 22.41 -13.14
CA VAL A 199 9.15 22.40 -11.75
C VAL A 199 8.85 23.80 -11.28
N LYS A 200 7.61 24.03 -10.88
CA LYS A 200 7.15 25.32 -10.31
C LYS A 200 7.23 25.35 -8.78
N HIS A 201 6.99 24.20 -8.17
CA HIS A 201 6.93 24.06 -6.72
C HIS A 201 7.73 22.84 -6.26
N VAL A 202 8.57 23.05 -5.24
CA VAL A 202 9.24 21.98 -4.49
C VAL A 202 8.69 21.98 -3.09
N VAL A 203 7.92 20.98 -2.73
CA VAL A 203 7.17 20.90 -1.48
C VAL A 203 7.69 19.77 -0.61
N GLY A 204 8.37 20.10 0.48
CA GLY A 204 8.74 19.15 1.52
C GLY A 204 7.53 18.81 2.39
N ILE A 205 7.30 17.53 2.65
CA ILE A 205 6.17 17.02 3.42
C ILE A 205 6.68 16.14 4.55
N ASP A 206 6.61 16.61 5.77
CA ASP A 206 6.80 15.81 6.97
C ASP A 206 5.47 15.13 7.35
N ARG A 207 5.49 13.81 7.55
CA ARG A 207 4.30 13.00 7.87
C ARG A 207 4.30 12.58 9.33
N GLY A 208 3.31 13.02 10.09
CA GLY A 208 3.21 12.76 11.52
C GLY A 208 1.84 12.30 11.99
N LEU A 209 1.70 12.14 13.31
CA LEU A 209 0.42 11.84 13.97
C LEU A 209 -0.31 13.10 14.46
N ARG A 210 0.42 14.06 14.99
CA ARG A 210 -0.13 15.33 15.45
C ARG A 210 -0.61 16.17 14.28
N PHE A 211 0.27 16.36 13.30
CA PHE A 211 -0.08 16.84 11.98
C PHE A 211 0.04 15.66 11.00
N LEU A 212 -1.03 15.40 10.26
CA LEU A 212 -1.04 14.31 9.26
C LEU A 212 -0.01 14.54 8.16
N ALA A 213 0.20 15.81 7.85
CA ALA A 213 1.27 16.35 7.02
C ALA A 213 1.59 17.77 7.46
N THR A 214 2.86 18.11 7.48
CA THR A 214 3.34 19.49 7.54
C THR A 214 4.06 19.76 6.24
N THR A 215 3.65 20.78 5.50
CA THR A 215 4.25 21.13 4.21
C THR A 215 5.07 22.41 4.33
N PHE A 216 6.17 22.46 3.59
CA PHE A 216 6.97 23.68 3.41
C PHE A 216 7.30 23.84 1.92
N ASP A 217 7.11 25.05 1.39
CA ASP A 217 7.26 25.36 -0.05
C ASP A 217 8.36 26.40 -0.32
N GLU A 218 8.62 26.67 -1.59
CA GLU A 218 9.66 27.61 -2.05
C GLU A 218 9.36 29.09 -1.70
N LYS A 219 8.13 29.40 -1.25
CA LYS A 219 7.73 30.74 -0.78
C LYS A 219 7.82 30.86 0.74
N ASP A 220 8.59 29.97 1.37
CA ASP A 220 8.74 29.88 2.83
C ASP A 220 7.41 29.68 3.60
N LYS A 221 6.35 29.25 2.90
CA LYS A 221 5.04 29.01 3.50
C LYS A 221 4.95 27.61 4.08
N THR A 222 4.46 27.55 5.31
CA THR A 222 4.17 26.30 6.00
C THR A 222 2.66 26.10 6.10
N ALA A 223 2.21 24.86 5.85
CA ALA A 223 0.83 24.47 6.14
C ALA A 223 0.80 23.23 7.03
N PHE A 224 -0.02 23.28 8.06
CA PHE A 224 -0.20 22.21 9.03
C PHE A 224 -1.57 21.55 8.80
N PHE A 225 -1.58 20.24 8.55
CA PHE A 225 -2.79 19.45 8.40
C PHE A 225 -3.08 18.72 9.72
N ASP A 226 -3.96 19.28 10.54
CA ASP A 226 -4.21 18.82 11.91
C ASP A 226 -4.71 17.37 11.99
N GLY A 227 -4.06 16.56 12.80
CA GLY A 227 -4.37 15.17 13.09
C GLY A 227 -5.24 14.92 14.32
N LYS A 228 -5.52 15.95 15.15
CA LYS A 228 -6.18 15.76 16.45
C LYS A 228 -7.54 15.07 16.36
N ALA A 229 -8.36 15.42 15.36
CA ALA A 229 -9.66 14.75 15.14
C ALA A 229 -9.50 13.29 14.75
N VAL A 230 -8.49 12.99 13.93
CA VAL A 230 -8.15 11.63 13.50
C VAL A 230 -7.65 10.81 14.68
N MET A 231 -6.75 11.33 15.48
CA MET A 231 -6.22 10.68 16.69
C MET A 231 -7.35 10.37 17.69
N ARG A 232 -8.22 11.36 17.98
CA ARG A 232 -9.39 11.15 18.88
C ARG A 232 -10.30 10.04 18.38
N LYS A 233 -10.62 10.01 17.10
CA LYS A 233 -11.47 8.95 16.52
C LYS A 233 -10.81 7.59 16.55
N ARG A 234 -9.49 7.51 16.31
CA ARG A 234 -8.72 6.27 16.44
C ARG A 234 -8.67 5.75 17.88
N ALA A 235 -8.48 6.64 18.85
CA ALA A 235 -8.53 6.27 20.28
C ALA A 235 -9.91 5.66 20.66
N LYS A 236 -11.01 6.23 20.15
CA LYS A 236 -12.36 5.64 20.30
C LYS A 236 -12.44 4.24 19.68
N TYR A 237 -11.88 4.03 18.49
CA TYR A 237 -11.84 2.70 17.87
C TYR A 237 -10.99 1.70 18.67
N GLN A 238 -9.85 2.13 19.21
CA GLN A 238 -9.00 1.29 20.06
C GLN A 238 -9.72 0.86 21.34
N LYS A 239 -10.36 1.81 22.06
CA LYS A 239 -11.15 1.53 23.27
C LYS A 239 -12.25 0.53 22.97
N LEU A 240 -13.05 0.76 21.92
CA LEU A 240 -14.15 -0.13 21.56
C LEU A 240 -13.65 -1.52 21.13
N ARG A 241 -12.48 -1.61 20.48
CA ARG A 241 -11.85 -2.92 20.19
C ARG A 241 -11.47 -3.67 21.46
N ALA A 242 -10.82 -3.00 22.41
CA ALA A 242 -10.42 -3.61 23.66
C ALA A 242 -11.63 -4.13 24.44
N GLU A 243 -12.71 -3.34 24.54
CA GLU A 243 -13.97 -3.74 25.19
C GLU A 243 -14.62 -4.94 24.50
N LEU A 244 -14.62 -5.00 23.17
CA LEU A 244 -15.21 -6.12 22.45
C LEU A 244 -14.33 -7.38 22.49
N GLN A 245 -13.02 -7.22 22.59
CA GLN A 245 -12.07 -8.33 22.75
C GLN A 245 -12.20 -8.95 24.15
N SER A 246 -12.30 -8.14 25.20
CA SER A 246 -12.46 -8.64 26.57
C SER A 246 -13.77 -9.42 26.76
N LYS A 247 -14.87 -9.00 26.09
CA LYS A 247 -16.15 -9.72 26.14
C LYS A 247 -16.11 -11.11 25.51
N GLY A 248 -15.26 -11.38 24.53
CA GLY A 248 -15.00 -12.69 23.92
C GLY A 248 -16.19 -13.40 23.21
N THR A 249 -17.42 -12.89 23.35
CA THR A 249 -18.65 -13.54 22.86
C THR A 249 -18.72 -13.62 21.32
N LYS A 250 -19.54 -14.54 20.79
CA LYS A 250 -19.78 -14.65 19.32
C LYS A 250 -20.30 -13.34 18.72
N SER A 251 -21.16 -12.59 19.44
CA SER A 251 -21.69 -11.30 19.00
C SER A 251 -20.59 -10.21 19.00
N ALA A 252 -19.74 -10.16 20.04
CA ALA A 252 -18.62 -9.25 20.10
C ALA A 252 -17.62 -9.49 18.97
N LYS A 253 -17.31 -10.76 18.66
CA LYS A 253 -16.45 -11.13 17.51
C LYS A 253 -17.03 -10.67 16.16
N ARG A 254 -18.36 -10.81 15.97
CA ARG A 254 -19.04 -10.29 14.76
C ARG A 254 -18.97 -8.76 14.69
N ARG A 255 -19.14 -8.06 15.82
CA ARG A 255 -19.04 -6.60 15.91
C ARG A 255 -17.62 -6.11 15.64
N LEU A 256 -16.59 -6.79 16.17
CA LEU A 256 -15.18 -6.53 15.87
C LEU A 256 -14.88 -6.58 14.37
N LYS A 257 -15.35 -7.60 13.66
CA LYS A 257 -15.17 -7.73 12.21
C LYS A 257 -15.80 -6.55 11.43
N LYS A 258 -17.00 -6.11 11.84
CA LYS A 258 -17.66 -4.93 11.25
C LYS A 258 -16.90 -3.65 11.55
N LEU A 259 -16.39 -3.51 12.78
CA LEU A 259 -15.64 -2.35 13.25
C LEU A 259 -14.35 -2.15 12.46
N SER A 260 -13.55 -3.19 12.30
CA SER A 260 -12.29 -3.18 11.54
C SER A 260 -12.50 -2.67 10.10
N GLY A 261 -13.50 -3.21 9.38
CA GLY A 261 -13.79 -2.74 8.03
C GLY A 261 -14.29 -1.29 7.95
N ARG A 262 -14.94 -0.78 9.00
CA ARG A 262 -15.39 0.61 9.08
C ARG A 262 -14.23 1.56 9.32
N GLU A 263 -13.34 1.21 10.24
CA GLU A 263 -12.14 1.99 10.53
C GLU A 263 -11.22 2.11 9.30
N ASN A 264 -10.97 1.00 8.61
CA ASN A 264 -10.15 1.00 7.41
C ASN A 264 -10.73 1.89 6.30
N ARG A 265 -12.04 1.81 6.05
CA ARG A 265 -12.68 2.68 5.05
C ARG A 265 -12.58 4.15 5.40
N TRP A 266 -12.79 4.47 6.67
CA TRP A 266 -12.67 5.85 7.15
C TRP A 266 -11.23 6.37 7.02
N MET A 267 -10.20 5.59 7.39
CA MET A 267 -8.81 5.98 7.20
C MET A 267 -8.44 6.14 5.73
N THR A 268 -8.96 5.26 4.87
CA THR A 268 -8.79 5.39 3.42
C THR A 268 -9.37 6.71 2.91
N ASP A 269 -10.54 7.10 3.39
CA ASP A 269 -11.19 8.37 3.05
C ASP A 269 -10.35 9.58 3.51
N VAL A 270 -9.85 9.56 4.75
CA VAL A 270 -8.94 10.60 5.26
C VAL A 270 -7.72 10.78 4.36
N ASN A 271 -7.06 9.67 3.99
CA ASN A 271 -5.88 9.71 3.13
C ASN A 271 -6.23 10.18 1.70
N HIS A 272 -7.40 9.82 1.19
CA HIS A 272 -7.87 10.33 -0.11
C HIS A 272 -8.11 11.84 -0.09
N GLN A 273 -8.74 12.36 0.97
CA GLN A 273 -8.98 13.79 1.14
C GLN A 273 -7.66 14.54 1.29
N LEU A 274 -6.77 14.10 2.19
CA LEU A 274 -5.49 14.75 2.42
C LEU A 274 -4.64 14.80 1.15
N SER A 275 -4.46 13.66 0.47
CA SER A 275 -3.68 13.61 -0.77
C SER A 275 -4.29 14.46 -1.90
N LYS A 276 -5.63 14.55 -1.96
CA LYS A 276 -6.30 15.45 -2.90
C LYS A 276 -6.03 16.92 -2.57
N THR A 277 -6.21 17.31 -1.30
CA THR A 277 -5.97 18.68 -0.84
C THR A 277 -4.53 19.13 -1.10
N LEU A 278 -3.54 18.23 -0.92
CA LEU A 278 -2.14 18.53 -1.22
C LEU A 278 -1.92 18.82 -2.71
N VAL A 279 -2.45 17.96 -3.59
CA VAL A 279 -2.30 18.13 -5.04
C VAL A 279 -3.07 19.36 -5.54
N ASP A 280 -4.29 19.57 -5.06
CA ASP A 280 -5.12 20.73 -5.46
C ASP A 280 -4.48 22.05 -5.00
N LYS A 281 -3.82 22.07 -3.81
CA LYS A 281 -3.20 23.27 -3.23
C LYS A 281 -2.01 23.76 -4.04
N TYR A 282 -1.15 22.85 -4.51
CA TYR A 282 0.09 23.22 -5.19
C TYR A 282 -0.01 23.17 -6.71
N GLY A 283 -1.00 22.44 -7.26
CA GLY A 283 -1.24 22.37 -8.70
C GLY A 283 -0.24 21.52 -9.48
N ALA A 284 -0.21 21.74 -10.77
CA ALA A 284 0.66 21.00 -11.69
C ALA A 284 2.13 21.43 -11.61
N ASN A 285 3.02 20.58 -12.13
CA ASN A 285 4.47 20.78 -12.14
C ASN A 285 5.06 20.96 -10.73
N THR A 286 4.54 20.20 -9.78
CA THR A 286 4.99 20.19 -8.39
C THR A 286 5.82 18.94 -8.11
N LEU A 287 6.98 19.10 -7.49
CA LEU A 287 7.72 18.02 -6.85
C LEU A 287 7.30 17.92 -5.38
N PHE A 288 6.59 16.86 -5.03
CA PHE A 288 6.31 16.51 -3.65
C PHE A 288 7.43 15.63 -3.10
N VAL A 289 8.03 16.02 -2.00
CA VAL A 289 9.17 15.32 -1.38
C VAL A 289 8.74 14.75 -0.05
N LEU A 290 8.94 13.45 0.12
CA LEU A 290 8.60 12.69 1.32
C LEU A 290 9.84 12.03 1.92
N GLU A 291 9.83 11.77 3.22
CA GLU A 291 10.84 10.89 3.81
C GLU A 291 10.59 9.43 3.44
N ASN A 292 11.66 8.72 3.10
CA ASN A 292 11.61 7.26 3.01
C ASN A 292 11.53 6.66 4.41
N LEU A 293 10.40 6.06 4.73
CA LEU A 293 10.13 5.41 6.01
C LEU A 293 10.35 3.89 5.96
N ASP A 294 10.85 3.34 4.84
CA ASP A 294 11.17 1.92 4.73
C ASP A 294 12.32 1.55 5.68
N GLY A 295 12.08 0.54 6.51
CA GLY A 295 13.08 0.07 7.48
C GLY A 295 13.17 0.92 8.76
N VAL A 296 12.43 2.01 8.87
CA VAL A 296 12.29 2.71 10.15
C VAL A 296 11.54 1.81 11.11
N SER A 297 12.25 1.26 12.10
CA SER A 297 11.61 0.45 13.14
C SER A 297 10.75 1.38 14.02
N PHE A 298 9.44 1.33 13.79
CA PHE A 298 8.47 1.92 14.73
C PHE A 298 8.38 1.13 16.05
N GLU A 299 9.30 0.18 16.29
CA GLU A 299 9.44 -0.60 17.50
C GLU A 299 10.26 0.12 18.56
N ARG A 300 9.90 1.36 18.84
CA ARG A 300 10.46 2.07 19.97
C ARG A 300 9.90 1.46 21.24
N THR A 301 10.72 0.70 21.95
CA THR A 301 10.36 0.05 23.24
C THR A 301 10.17 1.06 24.36
N ASP A 302 10.75 2.24 24.21
CA ASP A 302 10.67 3.40 25.12
C ASP A 302 9.31 4.11 25.10
N LEU A 303 8.47 3.87 24.10
CA LEU A 303 7.16 4.51 24.01
C LEU A 303 6.06 3.69 24.68
N PRO A 304 5.06 4.33 25.31
CA PRO A 304 3.87 3.63 25.80
C PRO A 304 3.21 2.78 24.73
N LYS A 305 2.68 1.61 25.11
CA LYS A 305 2.05 0.64 24.19
C LYS A 305 0.98 1.27 23.29
N THR A 306 0.25 2.26 23.81
CA THR A 306 -0.77 3.01 23.06
C THR A 306 -0.18 3.81 21.91
N LEU A 307 0.92 4.54 22.15
CA LEU A 307 1.62 5.32 21.13
C LEU A 307 2.31 4.42 20.10
N ARG A 308 2.94 3.32 20.52
CA ARG A 308 3.49 2.31 19.62
C ARG A 308 2.44 1.77 18.65
N ASN A 309 1.26 1.43 19.17
CA ASN A 309 0.16 0.94 18.33
C ASN A 309 -0.39 2.01 17.39
N GLN A 310 -0.38 3.27 17.79
CA GLN A 310 -0.78 4.39 16.94
C GLN A 310 0.20 4.57 15.77
N ASN A 311 1.50 4.56 16.05
CA ASN A 311 2.54 4.68 15.03
C ASN A 311 2.50 3.51 14.03
N LYS A 312 2.45 2.26 14.51
CA LYS A 312 2.36 1.05 13.67
C LYS A 312 1.10 1.00 12.79
N SER A 313 0.02 1.64 13.21
CA SER A 313 -1.27 1.55 12.52
C SER A 313 -1.55 2.72 11.58
N TRP A 314 -0.65 3.71 11.50
CA TRP A 314 -0.80 4.80 10.54
C TRP A 314 -0.53 4.30 9.12
N ALA A 315 -1.41 4.64 8.20
CA ALA A 315 -1.30 4.21 6.82
C ALA A 315 -0.44 5.21 5.99
N PHE A 316 0.80 5.47 6.42
CA PHE A 316 1.74 6.34 5.69
C PHE A 316 1.93 5.89 4.25
N TYR A 317 2.18 4.60 4.04
CA TYR A 317 2.29 4.01 2.71
C TYR A 317 1.04 4.24 1.85
N GLN A 318 -0.17 4.13 2.43
CA GLN A 318 -1.40 4.40 1.69
C GLN A 318 -1.54 5.87 1.28
N LEU A 319 -1.14 6.80 2.16
CA LEU A 319 -1.14 8.24 1.85
C LEU A 319 -0.18 8.53 0.68
N GLU A 320 1.02 7.98 0.74
CA GLU A 320 2.05 8.10 -0.29
C GLU A 320 1.54 7.56 -1.64
N GLN A 321 1.00 6.34 -1.68
CA GLN A 321 0.41 5.77 -2.89
C GLN A 321 -0.71 6.66 -3.46
N PHE A 322 -1.54 7.26 -2.60
CA PHE A 322 -2.61 8.14 -3.05
C PHE A 322 -2.09 9.49 -3.53
N LEU A 323 -1.05 10.01 -2.92
CA LEU A 323 -0.39 11.23 -3.36
C LEU A 323 0.29 11.00 -4.71
N THR A 324 1.06 9.91 -4.85
CA THR A 324 1.82 9.57 -6.06
C THR A 324 0.91 9.50 -7.30
N TYR A 325 -0.14 8.67 -7.27
CA TYR A 325 -0.98 8.55 -8.47
C TYR A 325 -1.72 9.85 -8.81
N LYS A 326 -2.10 10.65 -7.81
CA LYS A 326 -2.78 11.94 -8.05
C LYS A 326 -1.81 12.99 -8.56
N ALA A 327 -0.59 13.01 -8.04
CA ALA A 327 0.48 13.86 -8.54
C ALA A 327 0.77 13.57 -10.01
N HIS A 328 0.96 12.30 -10.37
CA HIS A 328 1.18 11.89 -11.76
C HIS A 328 0.02 12.30 -12.68
N LEU A 329 -1.23 12.17 -12.24
CA LEU A 329 -2.40 12.62 -13.00
C LEU A 329 -2.46 14.15 -13.16
N ASN A 330 -1.74 14.88 -12.34
CA ASN A 330 -1.66 16.35 -12.34
C ASN A 330 -0.29 16.85 -12.83
N ASN A 331 0.40 16.06 -13.63
CA ASN A 331 1.73 16.41 -14.18
C ASN A 331 2.75 16.82 -13.09
N SER A 332 2.74 16.10 -11.97
CA SER A 332 3.60 16.31 -10.80
C SER A 332 4.25 15.00 -10.40
N GLU A 333 5.30 15.05 -9.58
CA GLU A 333 6.06 13.87 -9.16
C GLU A 333 6.13 13.78 -7.63
N VAL A 334 6.31 12.56 -7.12
CA VAL A 334 6.58 12.29 -5.71
C VAL A 334 7.92 11.58 -5.59
N VAL A 335 8.82 12.14 -4.81
CA VAL A 335 10.15 11.57 -4.56
C VAL A 335 10.34 11.30 -3.09
N GLU A 336 10.91 10.14 -2.77
CA GLU A 336 11.33 9.79 -1.43
C GLU A 336 12.81 10.10 -1.22
N VAL A 337 13.11 10.80 -0.13
CA VAL A 337 14.48 11.18 0.28
C VAL A 337 14.86 10.49 1.58
N SER A 338 16.16 10.50 1.91
CA SER A 338 16.63 9.94 3.17
C SER A 338 16.00 10.66 4.37
N ALA A 339 15.46 9.90 5.33
CA ALA A 339 14.95 10.42 6.59
C ALA A 339 16.06 10.82 7.60
N GLN A 340 17.33 10.55 7.23
CA GLN A 340 18.46 10.78 8.12
C GLN A 340 18.67 12.26 8.35
N TYR A 341 18.63 12.68 9.62
CA TYR A 341 18.86 14.05 10.11
C TYR A 341 17.83 15.12 9.69
N THR A 342 16.77 14.77 8.95
CA THR A 342 15.74 15.74 8.52
C THR A 342 15.12 16.50 9.68
N SER A 343 14.93 15.89 10.84
CA SER A 343 14.39 16.52 12.05
C SER A 343 15.43 17.09 13.02
N GLN A 344 16.74 16.89 12.75
CA GLN A 344 17.82 17.29 13.66
C GLN A 344 18.69 18.42 13.10
N ARG A 345 18.75 18.57 11.78
CA ARG A 345 19.53 19.58 11.08
C ARG A 345 18.90 20.96 11.21
N CYS A 346 19.68 21.95 11.59
CA CYS A 346 19.25 23.34 11.53
C CYS A 346 19.16 23.82 10.07
N PRO A 347 18.01 24.29 9.58
CA PRO A 347 17.90 24.75 8.19
C PRO A 347 18.65 26.08 7.95
N LYS A 348 19.04 26.80 8.98
CA LYS A 348 19.77 28.08 8.87
C LYS A 348 21.30 27.90 8.84
N CYS A 349 21.86 27.14 9.79
CA CYS A 349 23.30 27.00 9.91
C CYS A 349 23.84 25.60 9.54
N GLY A 350 22.96 24.65 9.24
CA GLY A 350 23.36 23.30 8.84
C GLY A 350 23.80 22.35 9.96
N VAL A 351 23.97 22.83 11.20
CA VAL A 351 24.41 22.01 12.34
C VAL A 351 23.39 20.91 12.64
N ILE A 352 23.89 19.69 12.85
CA ILE A 352 23.08 18.52 13.17
C ILE A 352 23.29 18.15 14.63
N LYS A 353 22.32 18.43 15.46
CA LYS A 353 22.29 18.05 16.88
C LYS A 353 20.93 17.51 17.27
N LYS A 354 20.90 16.37 17.98
CA LYS A 354 19.67 15.72 18.44
C LYS A 354 18.95 16.56 19.49
N ASP A 355 19.71 17.23 20.34
CA ASP A 355 19.21 17.97 21.50
C ASP A 355 18.53 19.30 21.11
N ASN A 356 18.75 19.78 19.88
CA ASN A 356 18.03 20.92 19.33
C ASN A 356 16.51 20.70 19.21
N ARG A 357 16.03 19.45 19.31
CA ARG A 357 14.60 19.11 19.19
C ARG A 357 14.00 18.70 20.52
N ASN A 358 12.99 19.43 20.97
CA ASN A 358 12.15 19.06 22.09
C ASN A 358 10.84 18.44 21.63
N HIS A 359 10.79 17.10 21.64
CA HIS A 359 9.60 16.34 21.21
C HIS A 359 8.36 16.57 22.09
N ALA A 360 8.54 16.89 23.38
CA ALA A 360 7.42 17.06 24.29
C ALA A 360 6.69 18.38 24.03
N LEU A 361 7.44 19.44 23.72
CA LEU A 361 6.90 20.78 23.44
C LEU A 361 6.64 21.01 21.94
N HIS A 362 7.13 20.13 21.07
CA HIS A 362 7.14 20.31 19.62
C HIS A 362 7.88 21.56 19.17
N GLU A 363 9.01 21.80 19.81
CA GLU A 363 9.86 22.94 19.56
C GLU A 363 11.24 22.51 19.07
N TYR A 364 11.82 23.33 18.27
CA TYR A 364 13.18 23.22 17.79
C TYR A 364 13.93 24.51 18.17
N HIS A 365 15.07 24.36 18.84
CA HIS A 365 15.97 25.42 19.17
C HIS A 365 17.41 25.07 18.79
N CYS A 366 18.02 25.84 17.90
CA CYS A 366 19.40 25.60 17.50
C CYS A 366 20.37 26.23 18.47
N GLU A 367 21.10 25.46 19.25
CA GLU A 367 22.10 25.94 20.18
C GLU A 367 23.24 26.73 19.51
N ASN A 368 23.52 26.43 18.20
CA ASN A 368 24.62 27.08 17.48
C ASN A 368 24.27 28.50 16.97
N CYS A 369 23.05 28.70 16.42
CA CYS A 369 22.67 30.00 15.80
C CYS A 369 21.42 30.62 16.40
N GLY A 370 20.86 30.03 17.46
CA GLY A 370 19.68 30.55 18.15
C GLY A 370 18.36 30.44 17.38
N TYR A 371 18.35 29.79 16.18
CA TYR A 371 17.12 29.65 15.39
C TYR A 371 16.10 28.79 16.09
N THR A 372 14.88 29.31 16.24
CA THR A 372 13.75 28.60 16.86
C THR A 372 12.60 28.40 15.88
N SER A 373 11.94 27.27 15.96
CA SER A 373 10.77 26.95 15.13
C SER A 373 9.97 25.77 15.71
N ASN A 374 8.83 25.45 15.08
CA ASN A 374 8.14 24.19 15.31
C ASN A 374 8.95 23.02 14.71
N ASP A 375 9.05 21.90 15.44
CA ASP A 375 9.87 20.74 15.05
C ASP A 375 9.40 20.06 13.76
N ASP A 376 8.08 19.95 13.52
CA ASP A 376 7.52 19.36 12.29
C ASP A 376 7.76 20.30 11.09
N ARG A 377 7.80 21.64 11.31
CA ARG A 377 8.20 22.59 10.28
C ARG A 377 9.66 22.42 9.87
N ILE A 378 10.54 22.18 10.84
CA ILE A 378 11.97 21.90 10.55
C ILE A 378 12.11 20.65 9.67
N GLY A 379 11.36 19.58 10.00
CA GLY A 379 11.31 18.37 9.15
C GLY A 379 10.94 18.70 7.72
N ALA A 380 9.84 19.41 7.52
CA ALA A 380 9.35 19.79 6.18
C ALA A 380 10.36 20.70 5.42
N MET A 381 11.03 21.64 6.09
CA MET A 381 12.07 22.50 5.50
C MET A 381 13.26 21.66 4.99
N ASN A 382 13.78 20.77 5.82
CA ASN A 382 14.91 19.93 5.46
C ASN A 382 14.55 18.91 4.37
N ILE A 383 13.33 18.37 4.36
CA ILE A 383 12.83 17.50 3.29
C ILE A 383 12.74 18.29 1.97
N GLN A 384 12.26 19.53 1.99
CA GLN A 384 12.24 20.39 0.81
C GLN A 384 13.65 20.66 0.27
N GLU A 385 14.62 20.91 1.16
CA GLU A 385 16.00 21.16 0.77
C GLU A 385 16.61 19.95 0.05
N LEU A 386 16.34 18.72 0.54
CA LEU A 386 16.72 17.50 -0.17
C LEU A 386 16.02 17.40 -1.54
N GLY A 387 14.77 17.87 -1.65
CA GLY A 387 14.07 17.96 -2.92
C GLY A 387 14.73 18.93 -3.91
N LYS A 388 15.24 20.07 -3.45
CA LYS A 388 16.03 20.99 -4.28
C LYS A 388 17.33 20.36 -4.76
N MET A 389 18.02 19.63 -3.89
CA MET A 389 19.22 18.86 -4.28
C MET A 389 18.90 17.81 -5.34
N TYR A 390 17.74 17.16 -5.26
CA TYR A 390 17.28 16.21 -6.27
C TYR A 390 17.02 16.88 -7.63
N ILE A 391 16.41 18.07 -7.66
CA ILE A 391 16.19 18.85 -8.87
C ILE A 391 17.53 19.28 -9.50
N SER A 392 18.50 19.68 -8.68
CA SER A 392 19.84 20.09 -9.14
C SER A 392 20.76 18.94 -9.57
N GLY A 393 20.25 17.70 -9.56
CA GLY A 393 20.96 16.54 -10.14
C GLY A 393 21.48 15.50 -9.13
N THR A 394 21.28 15.68 -7.83
CA THR A 394 21.67 14.67 -6.84
C THR A 394 20.64 13.53 -6.82
N GLU A 395 21.01 12.33 -7.28
CA GLU A 395 20.06 11.20 -7.40
C GLU A 395 19.50 10.72 -6.05
N ARG A 396 20.34 10.70 -4.99
CA ARG A 396 19.97 10.24 -3.65
C ARG A 396 20.42 11.24 -2.59
N PRO A 397 19.72 12.37 -2.48
CA PRO A 397 20.12 13.43 -1.56
C PRO A 397 19.97 12.97 -0.10
N LYS A 398 21.00 13.27 0.70
CA LYS A 398 21.04 12.98 2.13
C LYS A 398 21.87 14.05 2.85
N PHE A 399 21.60 14.27 4.12
CA PHE A 399 22.47 15.09 4.98
C PHE A 399 23.55 14.21 5.62
N GLU A 400 24.74 14.77 5.74
CA GLU A 400 25.87 14.15 6.42
C GLU A 400 26.31 15.04 7.60
N LYS A 401 26.71 14.42 8.70
CA LYS A 401 27.39 15.17 9.76
C LYS A 401 28.76 15.58 9.25
N LEU A 402 29.06 16.85 9.33
CA LEU A 402 30.44 17.30 9.17
C LEU A 402 31.27 16.60 10.26
N THR A 403 32.17 15.73 9.87
CA THR A 403 33.24 15.26 10.75
C THR A 403 34.13 16.46 10.99
N THR A 404 34.00 17.12 12.13
CA THR A 404 35.06 18.00 12.62
C THR A 404 36.26 17.08 12.88
N ASN A 405 37.19 17.04 11.95
CA ASN A 405 38.55 16.58 12.27
C ASN A 405 39.05 17.52 13.36
N ALA A 406 39.11 16.99 14.59
CA ALA A 406 39.73 17.64 15.72
C ALA A 406 41.25 17.62 15.51
#